data_2ac06be9787133f47ad231bf9226a165
#
_entry.id   2ac06be9787133f47ad231bf9226a165
#
_cell.length_a   1.000
_cell.length_b   1.000
_cell.length_c   1.000
_cell.angle_alpha   90.00
_cell.angle_beta   90.00
_cell.angle_gamma   90.00
#
_symmetry.space_group_name_H-M   'P 1'
#
loop_
_entity.id
_entity.type
_entity.pdbx_description
1 polymer ?
#
loop_
_entity_poly.entity_id
_entity_poly.type
_entity_poly.pdbx_seq_one_letter_code
_entity_poly.pdbx_strand_id
1 'polypeptide(L)'
;MHENGHRILKPSRSVGIVGYGAYVPRYRLPGVEISRLWTGGAEPPPVREKAVPGPDEDVVTMSIEAARNALARAGIAAHRLRAVWVGSESHPYAVKPSGTLVAEAIGATPYVQAGDWEFACKAGTEAMQAAIGFVGSGMADYAMAIGTDTAQGRPGDALEYTAGAGGAAFIIGPAEESLAILEGSLSYVTDTPDFWRRAHARYPEHGGRFTGEPAYFHHIVEAARQLMEALGARPEDYTYAVFHQPNVKFPQKAAKMLGFQLEQIRTGLLVDEIGNTYAGSCLIGLTAILDEAQPGDRILAVSFGSGAGSDAFSLVVTEAILERRDRAPRTRDYIARRVVIDYATYARYRRKIVMDTEA
;
A
#
# COMPACT_ATOMS: atom_id res chain seq x y z
N MET A 1 9.30 30.52 -16.88
CA MET A 1 9.77 29.31 -17.57
C MET A 1 10.63 28.55 -16.58
N HIS A 2 10.08 27.52 -15.93
CA HIS A 2 10.88 26.65 -15.08
C HIS A 2 11.59 25.66 -15.98
N GLU A 3 12.92 25.65 -15.92
CA GLU A 3 13.76 24.69 -16.64
C GLU A 3 13.34 23.26 -16.27
N ASN A 4 13.07 22.44 -17.30
CA ASN A 4 12.60 21.05 -17.19
C ASN A 4 13.69 20.05 -16.73
N GLY A 5 14.65 20.48 -15.91
CA GLY A 5 15.70 19.65 -15.37
C GLY A 5 15.31 19.03 -14.02
N HIS A 6 15.18 17.70 -13.97
CA HIS A 6 15.10 16.89 -12.75
C HIS A 6 13.74 16.82 -12.01
N ARG A 7 12.70 16.36 -12.69
CA ARG A 7 11.45 15.92 -12.00
C ARG A 7 11.59 14.56 -11.32
N ILE A 8 12.49 13.71 -11.81
CA ILE A 8 12.74 12.37 -11.28
C ILE A 8 13.58 12.46 -10.00
N LEU A 9 13.16 11.71 -8.98
CA LEU A 9 13.89 11.51 -7.75
C LEU A 9 14.82 10.31 -7.92
N LYS A 10 16.11 10.55 -7.99
CA LYS A 10 17.13 9.52 -8.13
C LYS A 10 18.24 9.77 -7.12
N PRO A 11 18.46 8.87 -6.16
CA PRO A 11 19.51 9.03 -5.18
C PRO A 11 20.89 8.88 -5.83
N SER A 12 21.94 9.46 -5.23
CA SER A 12 23.32 9.36 -5.69
C SER A 12 23.91 7.94 -5.55
N ARG A 13 23.50 7.23 -4.49
CA ARG A 13 23.78 5.81 -4.29
C ARG A 13 22.65 4.99 -4.87
N SER A 14 22.94 4.02 -5.72
CA SER A 14 21.94 3.10 -6.24
C SER A 14 21.35 2.24 -5.12
N VAL A 15 20.02 2.19 -5.08
CA VAL A 15 19.26 1.47 -4.06
C VAL A 15 18.16 0.63 -4.67
N GLY A 16 17.60 -0.27 -3.89
CA GLY A 16 16.44 -1.05 -4.30
C GLY A 16 15.76 -1.72 -3.11
N ILE A 17 14.83 -2.59 -3.41
CA ILE A 17 14.09 -3.40 -2.43
C ILE A 17 14.92 -4.64 -2.12
N VAL A 18 15.45 -4.75 -0.90
CA VAL A 18 16.22 -5.93 -0.45
C VAL A 18 15.34 -6.96 0.25
N GLY A 19 14.14 -6.57 0.69
CA GLY A 19 13.17 -7.47 1.28
C GLY A 19 11.78 -6.86 1.25
N TYR A 20 10.76 -7.69 1.18
CA TYR A 20 9.35 -7.28 1.20
C TYR A 20 8.51 -8.29 1.97
N GLY A 21 7.35 -7.86 2.46
CA GLY A 21 6.40 -8.72 3.11
C GLY A 21 5.00 -8.12 3.10
N ALA A 22 3.98 -8.95 3.03
CA ALA A 22 2.59 -8.56 3.12
C ALA A 22 1.92 -9.18 4.33
N TYR A 23 0.82 -8.57 4.75
CA TYR A 23 -0.15 -9.17 5.64
C TYR A 23 -1.57 -8.78 5.22
N VAL A 24 -2.46 -9.75 5.18
CA VAL A 24 -3.89 -9.55 4.95
C VAL A 24 -4.66 -10.33 6.01
N PRO A 25 -5.53 -9.69 6.81
CA PRO A 25 -6.40 -10.37 7.79
C PRO A 25 -7.18 -11.51 7.14
N ARG A 26 -7.42 -12.57 7.90
CA ARG A 26 -8.10 -13.77 7.38
C ARG A 26 -9.61 -13.61 7.16
N TYR A 27 -10.26 -12.73 7.90
CA TYR A 27 -11.71 -12.56 7.79
C TYR A 27 -12.09 -11.83 6.51
N ARG A 28 -13.16 -12.29 5.87
CA ARG A 28 -13.73 -11.70 4.66
C ARG A 28 -15.20 -11.41 4.84
N LEU A 29 -15.59 -10.17 4.58
CA LEU A 29 -16.98 -9.79 4.45
C LEU A 29 -17.36 -9.74 2.97
N PRO A 30 -18.24 -10.63 2.49
CA PRO A 30 -18.75 -10.55 1.12
C PRO A 30 -19.52 -9.25 0.91
N GLY A 31 -19.33 -8.60 -0.24
CA GLY A 31 -20.05 -7.36 -0.57
C GLY A 31 -21.57 -7.55 -0.61
N VAL A 32 -22.04 -8.75 -0.93
CA VAL A 32 -23.47 -9.11 -0.92
C VAL A 32 -24.09 -9.03 0.49
N GLU A 33 -23.34 -9.24 1.57
CA GLU A 33 -23.83 -9.08 2.94
C GLU A 33 -24.19 -7.61 3.26
N ILE A 34 -23.38 -6.67 2.74
CA ILE A 34 -23.63 -5.23 2.86
C ILE A 34 -24.82 -4.84 2.00
N SER A 35 -24.85 -5.26 0.72
CA SER A 35 -25.95 -4.99 -0.21
C SER A 35 -27.28 -5.54 0.30
N ARG A 36 -27.29 -6.76 0.83
CA ARG A 36 -28.50 -7.35 1.43
C ARG A 36 -29.08 -6.48 2.54
N LEU A 37 -28.24 -5.89 3.37
CA LEU A 37 -28.70 -5.07 4.49
C LEU A 37 -29.26 -3.71 4.03
N TRP A 38 -28.54 -3.01 3.14
CA TRP A 38 -28.84 -1.61 2.82
C TRP A 38 -29.74 -1.42 1.60
N THR A 39 -29.66 -2.33 0.61
CA THR A 39 -30.40 -2.22 -0.66
C THR A 39 -31.29 -3.43 -0.94
N GLY A 40 -31.47 -4.34 0.05
CA GLY A 40 -32.21 -5.59 -0.18
C GLY A 40 -31.59 -6.51 -1.24
N GLY A 41 -30.30 -6.29 -1.57
CA GLY A 41 -29.61 -7.02 -2.63
C GLY A 41 -29.88 -6.50 -4.05
N ALA A 42 -30.52 -5.33 -4.18
CA ALA A 42 -30.91 -4.79 -5.48
C ALA A 42 -29.71 -4.32 -6.34
N GLU A 43 -28.60 -3.95 -5.70
CA GLU A 43 -27.39 -3.48 -6.38
C GLU A 43 -26.22 -4.46 -6.21
N PRO A 44 -25.50 -4.78 -7.30
CA PRO A 44 -24.29 -5.59 -7.20
C PRO A 44 -23.20 -4.81 -6.46
N PRO A 45 -22.46 -5.46 -5.54
CA PRO A 45 -21.40 -4.81 -4.82
C PRO A 45 -20.21 -4.44 -5.75
N PRO A 46 -19.49 -3.35 -5.46
CA PRO A 46 -18.37 -2.90 -6.29
C PRO A 46 -17.12 -3.79 -6.16
N VAL A 47 -17.05 -4.64 -5.14
CA VAL A 47 -16.02 -5.66 -4.91
C VAL A 47 -16.69 -6.94 -4.40
N ARG A 48 -16.10 -8.09 -4.69
CA ARG A 48 -16.62 -9.39 -4.28
C ARG A 48 -16.65 -9.53 -2.76
N GLU A 49 -15.52 -9.19 -2.12
CA GLU A 49 -15.36 -9.25 -0.67
C GLU A 49 -14.24 -8.31 -0.21
N LYS A 50 -14.20 -8.01 1.07
CA LYS A 50 -13.12 -7.23 1.67
C LYS A 50 -12.53 -7.90 2.88
N ALA A 51 -11.24 -7.66 3.14
CA ALA A 51 -10.54 -8.12 4.33
C ALA A 51 -10.99 -7.31 5.56
N VAL A 52 -11.29 -8.00 6.64
CA VAL A 52 -11.74 -7.43 7.91
C VAL A 52 -10.76 -7.87 9.00
N PRO A 53 -10.16 -6.95 9.75
CA PRO A 53 -9.30 -7.30 10.88
C PRO A 53 -10.10 -7.96 11.98
N GLY A 54 -9.49 -8.95 12.64
CA GLY A 54 -10.02 -9.54 13.87
C GLY A 54 -9.98 -8.53 15.04
N PRO A 55 -10.56 -8.90 16.19
CA PRO A 55 -10.55 -8.06 17.38
C PRO A 55 -9.15 -7.75 17.91
N ASP A 56 -8.18 -8.59 17.61
CA ASP A 56 -6.77 -8.55 17.98
C ASP A 56 -5.85 -7.99 16.89
N GLU A 57 -6.40 -7.52 15.77
CA GLU A 57 -5.65 -7.00 14.64
C GLU A 57 -5.85 -5.48 14.45
N ASP A 58 -4.75 -4.76 14.35
CA ASP A 58 -4.69 -3.34 14.04
C ASP A 58 -3.51 -3.01 13.10
N VAL A 59 -3.28 -1.73 12.84
CA VAL A 59 -2.16 -1.26 12.00
C VAL A 59 -0.81 -1.76 12.55
N VAL A 60 -0.61 -1.77 13.87
CA VAL A 60 0.66 -2.17 14.49
C VAL A 60 0.89 -3.66 14.32
N THR A 61 -0.09 -4.49 14.68
CA THR A 61 0.04 -5.95 14.64
C THR A 61 0.22 -6.47 13.22
N MET A 62 -0.51 -5.91 12.25
CA MET A 62 -0.36 -6.23 10.82
C MET A 62 1.01 -5.77 10.28
N SER A 63 1.47 -4.59 10.69
CA SER A 63 2.81 -4.08 10.31
C SER A 63 3.94 -4.96 10.84
N ILE A 64 3.83 -5.48 12.07
CA ILE A 64 4.82 -6.39 12.65
C ILE A 64 4.97 -7.66 11.81
N GLU A 65 3.86 -8.26 11.40
CA GLU A 65 3.91 -9.49 10.58
C GLU A 65 4.49 -9.20 9.18
N ALA A 66 4.05 -8.12 8.52
CA ALA A 66 4.62 -7.71 7.24
C ALA A 66 6.12 -7.41 7.35
N ALA A 67 6.55 -6.75 8.42
CA ALA A 67 7.96 -6.44 8.70
C ALA A 67 8.81 -7.70 8.91
N ARG A 68 8.31 -8.69 9.65
CA ARG A 68 8.98 -9.99 9.84
C ARG A 68 9.17 -10.73 8.53
N ASN A 69 8.16 -10.73 7.68
CA ASN A 69 8.23 -11.31 6.33
C ASN A 69 9.27 -10.59 5.45
N ALA A 70 9.33 -9.25 5.54
CA ALA A 70 10.33 -8.47 4.83
C ALA A 70 11.76 -8.78 5.31
N LEU A 71 11.98 -8.89 6.62
CA LEU A 71 13.26 -9.26 7.21
C LEU A 71 13.71 -10.67 6.80
N ALA A 72 12.78 -11.63 6.79
CA ALA A 72 13.08 -13.01 6.38
C ALA A 72 13.57 -13.07 4.92
N ARG A 73 12.91 -12.32 4.01
CA ARG A 73 13.34 -12.22 2.61
C ARG A 73 14.63 -11.45 2.44
N ALA A 74 14.84 -10.36 3.19
CA ALA A 74 16.09 -9.61 3.17
C ALA A 74 17.28 -10.43 3.67
N GLY A 75 17.05 -11.31 4.66
CA GLY A 75 18.12 -12.10 5.30
C GLY A 75 19.06 -11.24 6.14
N ILE A 76 18.61 -10.08 6.61
CA ILE A 76 19.39 -9.19 7.47
C ILE A 76 18.90 -9.23 8.91
N ALA A 77 19.79 -8.95 9.86
CA ALA A 77 19.40 -8.79 11.26
C ALA A 77 18.67 -7.44 11.46
N ALA A 78 17.57 -7.45 12.22
CA ALA A 78 16.72 -6.28 12.41
C ALA A 78 17.47 -5.06 12.97
N HIS A 79 18.46 -5.26 13.83
CA HIS A 79 19.29 -4.18 14.40
C HIS A 79 20.15 -3.44 13.36
N ARG A 80 20.24 -3.91 12.10
CA ARG A 80 20.88 -3.19 10.99
C ARG A 80 19.96 -2.12 10.38
N LEU A 81 18.64 -2.19 10.64
CA LEU A 81 17.73 -1.13 10.24
C LEU A 81 18.06 0.17 10.98
N ARG A 82 18.08 1.28 10.27
CA ARG A 82 18.25 2.63 10.82
C ARG A 82 17.00 3.48 10.75
N ALA A 83 15.96 2.97 10.09
CA ALA A 83 14.63 3.54 10.11
C ALA A 83 13.55 2.46 10.03
N VAL A 84 12.45 2.65 10.76
CA VAL A 84 11.19 1.92 10.66
C VAL A 84 10.07 2.95 10.64
N TRP A 85 9.51 3.19 9.46
CA TRP A 85 8.47 4.18 9.23
C TRP A 85 7.17 3.53 8.77
N VAL A 86 6.07 3.91 9.43
CA VAL A 86 4.74 3.37 9.16
C VAL A 86 3.86 4.47 8.57
N GLY A 87 3.39 4.27 7.34
CA GLY A 87 2.40 5.11 6.68
C GLY A 87 1.00 4.53 6.85
N SER A 88 0.07 5.33 7.38
CA SER A 88 -1.31 4.93 7.62
C SER A 88 -2.21 6.14 7.80
N GLU A 89 -3.51 5.98 7.51
CA GLU A 89 -4.54 6.94 7.91
C GLU A 89 -5.39 6.44 9.10
N SER A 90 -5.02 5.30 9.70
CA SER A 90 -5.75 4.64 10.77
C SER A 90 -4.87 4.16 11.92
N HIS A 91 -3.84 4.94 12.26
CA HIS A 91 -2.99 4.67 13.41
C HIS A 91 -3.81 4.49 14.69
N PRO A 92 -3.49 3.50 15.57
CA PRO A 92 -4.26 3.25 16.77
C PRO A 92 -4.11 4.34 17.83
N TYR A 93 -3.03 5.13 17.76
CA TYR A 93 -2.74 6.22 18.70
C TYR A 93 -2.55 7.54 17.96
N ALA A 94 -3.08 8.61 18.50
CA ALA A 94 -2.90 9.95 17.95
C ALA A 94 -1.53 10.57 18.28
N VAL A 95 -0.85 10.11 19.34
CA VAL A 95 0.40 10.69 19.85
C VAL A 95 1.55 9.68 19.96
N LYS A 96 1.29 8.40 20.17
CA LYS A 96 2.33 7.37 20.25
C LYS A 96 2.62 6.78 18.86
N PRO A 97 3.86 6.84 18.35
CA PRO A 97 4.16 6.32 17.02
C PRO A 97 3.99 4.80 16.91
N SER A 98 3.33 4.35 15.84
CA SER A 98 3.23 2.93 15.47
C SER A 98 4.61 2.37 15.12
N GLY A 99 5.44 3.18 14.47
CA GLY A 99 6.80 2.78 14.07
C GLY A 99 7.68 2.35 15.23
N THR A 100 7.53 2.95 16.44
CA THR A 100 8.30 2.53 17.62
C THR A 100 7.87 1.17 18.14
N LEU A 101 6.57 0.87 18.10
CA LEU A 101 6.03 -0.43 18.50
C LEU A 101 6.50 -1.53 17.56
N VAL A 102 6.47 -1.27 16.24
CA VAL A 102 6.97 -2.20 15.23
C VAL A 102 8.47 -2.42 15.39
N ALA A 103 9.28 -1.34 15.53
CA ALA A 103 10.73 -1.42 15.69
C ALA A 103 11.13 -2.28 16.90
N GLU A 104 10.45 -2.10 18.04
CA GLU A 104 10.68 -2.91 19.24
C GLU A 104 10.32 -4.38 19.00
N ALA A 105 9.12 -4.64 18.44
CA ALA A 105 8.62 -6.00 18.22
C ALA A 105 9.46 -6.84 17.26
N ILE A 106 10.19 -6.20 16.33
CA ILE A 106 11.09 -6.88 15.40
C ILE A 106 12.56 -6.89 15.84
N GLY A 107 12.89 -6.22 16.96
CA GLY A 107 14.26 -6.15 17.52
C GLY A 107 15.18 -5.16 16.79
N ALA A 108 14.63 -4.07 16.26
CA ALA A 108 15.42 -3.01 15.59
C ALA A 108 15.91 -1.91 16.54
N THR A 109 15.33 -1.81 17.74
CA THR A 109 15.69 -0.82 18.77
C THR A 109 17.04 -1.13 19.41
N PRO A 110 17.71 -0.15 20.09
CA PRO A 110 17.32 1.24 20.27
C PRO A 110 17.87 2.22 19.21
N TYR A 111 18.80 1.83 18.35
CA TYR A 111 19.53 2.71 17.43
C TYR A 111 18.84 2.82 16.07
N VAL A 112 17.58 3.25 16.07
CA VAL A 112 16.72 3.32 14.89
C VAL A 112 15.85 4.58 14.93
N GLN A 113 15.67 5.26 13.81
CA GLN A 113 14.60 6.26 13.65
C GLN A 113 13.26 5.52 13.49
N ALA A 114 12.23 5.95 14.21
CA ALA A 114 10.90 5.37 14.12
C ALA A 114 9.86 6.49 14.16
N GLY A 115 8.87 6.39 13.28
CA GLY A 115 7.83 7.41 13.17
C GLY A 115 6.70 6.97 12.26
N ASP A 116 5.66 7.79 12.28
CA ASP A 116 4.44 7.61 11.50
C ASP A 116 4.34 8.67 10.41
N TRP A 117 3.82 8.26 9.26
CA TRP A 117 3.61 9.11 8.09
C TRP A 117 2.12 9.17 7.78
N GLU A 118 1.63 10.37 7.47
CA GLU A 118 0.26 10.62 7.06
C GLU A 118 0.23 11.24 5.67
N PHE A 119 -0.48 10.61 4.75
CA PHE A 119 -0.86 11.12 3.44
C PHE A 119 -1.99 10.26 2.87
N ALA A 120 -3.07 10.07 3.63
CA ALA A 120 -4.14 9.17 3.22
C ALA A 120 -3.57 7.85 2.62
N CYS A 121 -4.12 7.36 1.50
CA CYS A 121 -3.69 6.11 0.88
C CYS A 121 -2.24 6.11 0.31
N LYS A 122 -1.58 7.28 0.20
CA LYS A 122 -0.20 7.44 -0.26
C LYS A 122 0.83 7.33 0.89
N ALA A 123 0.39 7.34 2.15
CA ALA A 123 1.28 7.41 3.31
C ALA A 123 2.39 6.34 3.30
N GLY A 124 2.10 5.12 2.87
CA GLY A 124 3.10 4.04 2.78
C GLY A 124 4.17 4.27 1.73
N THR A 125 3.81 4.83 0.56
CA THR A 125 4.78 5.17 -0.48
C THR A 125 5.52 6.46 -0.18
N GLU A 126 4.95 7.38 0.58
CA GLU A 126 5.67 8.54 1.13
C GLU A 126 6.80 8.08 2.06
N ALA A 127 6.52 7.14 2.98
CA ALA A 127 7.54 6.51 3.81
C ALA A 127 8.60 5.78 2.95
N MET A 128 8.19 5.16 1.84
CA MET A 128 9.12 4.50 0.91
C MET A 128 10.03 5.50 0.19
N GLN A 129 9.52 6.66 -0.25
CA GLN A 129 10.34 7.74 -0.81
C GLN A 129 11.37 8.25 0.20
N ALA A 130 10.95 8.43 1.45
CA ALA A 130 11.86 8.83 2.52
C ALA A 130 12.96 7.77 2.76
N ALA A 131 12.61 6.47 2.78
CA ALA A 131 13.55 5.38 2.94
C ALA A 131 14.57 5.32 1.78
N ILE A 132 14.10 5.52 0.53
CA ILE A 132 14.97 5.62 -0.65
C ILE A 132 15.97 6.78 -0.49
N GLY A 133 15.50 7.96 -0.08
CA GLY A 133 16.36 9.12 0.17
C GLY A 133 17.36 8.87 1.29
N PHE A 134 16.91 8.28 2.41
CA PHE A 134 17.74 8.03 3.59
C PHE A 134 18.86 7.02 3.32
N VAL A 135 18.56 5.91 2.64
CA VAL A 135 19.58 4.93 2.22
C VAL A 135 20.44 5.48 1.09
N GLY A 136 19.81 6.14 0.11
CA GLY A 136 20.47 6.71 -1.05
C GLY A 136 21.43 7.85 -0.75
N SER A 137 21.27 8.55 0.40
CA SER A 137 22.22 9.56 0.90
C SER A 137 23.45 8.95 1.58
N GLY A 138 23.44 7.64 1.87
CA GLY A 138 24.50 6.97 2.61
C GLY A 138 24.43 7.13 4.14
N MET A 139 23.38 7.74 4.69
CA MET A 139 23.18 7.84 6.15
C MET A 139 22.87 6.49 6.79
N ALA A 140 22.35 5.55 6.04
CA ALA A 140 22.01 4.20 6.48
C ALA A 140 22.23 3.18 5.37
N ASP A 141 22.48 1.92 5.75
CA ASP A 141 22.49 0.82 4.79
C ASP A 141 21.07 0.29 4.53
N TYR A 142 20.21 0.28 5.56
CA TYR A 142 18.84 -0.22 5.43
C TYR A 142 17.84 0.65 6.16
N ALA A 143 16.69 0.84 5.51
CA ALA A 143 15.52 1.49 6.08
C ALA A 143 14.26 0.69 5.71
N MET A 144 13.31 0.59 6.63
CA MET A 144 12.04 -0.08 6.42
C MET A 144 10.92 0.94 6.29
N ALA A 145 10.14 0.82 5.21
CA ALA A 145 8.89 1.54 4.98
C ALA A 145 7.72 0.57 4.98
N ILE A 146 6.64 0.93 5.66
CA ILE A 146 5.44 0.11 5.81
C ILE A 146 4.23 0.95 5.42
N GLY A 147 3.32 0.38 4.64
CA GLY A 147 2.00 0.95 4.39
C GLY A 147 0.92 -0.03 4.86
N THR A 148 0.12 0.36 5.84
CA THR A 148 -0.87 -0.53 6.48
C THR A 148 -2.08 0.26 6.94
N ASP A 149 -3.29 -0.24 6.66
CA ASP A 149 -4.52 0.38 7.14
C ASP A 149 -5.59 -0.60 7.60
N THR A 150 -6.43 -0.10 8.50
CA THR A 150 -7.69 -0.70 8.94
C THR A 150 -8.85 0.27 8.80
N ALA A 151 -8.83 1.12 7.76
CA ALA A 151 -9.81 2.17 7.56
C ALA A 151 -11.25 1.65 7.47
N GLN A 152 -12.21 2.51 7.78
CA GLN A 152 -13.62 2.17 7.83
C GLN A 152 -14.48 3.13 7.02
N GLY A 153 -15.43 2.58 6.26
CA GLY A 153 -16.57 3.32 5.74
C GLY A 153 -17.70 3.46 6.75
N ARG A 154 -18.48 4.54 6.64
CA ARG A 154 -19.74 4.72 7.40
C ARG A 154 -20.71 3.60 7.01
N PRO A 155 -21.48 3.01 7.95
CA PRO A 155 -22.54 2.07 7.62
C PRO A 155 -23.50 2.62 6.55
N GLY A 156 -23.72 1.85 5.49
CA GLY A 156 -24.54 2.24 4.35
C GLY A 156 -23.89 3.17 3.32
N ASP A 157 -22.66 3.62 3.54
CA ASP A 157 -21.89 4.42 2.58
C ASP A 157 -21.21 3.54 1.52
N ALA A 158 -20.93 4.11 0.34
CA ALA A 158 -20.20 3.43 -0.72
C ALA A 158 -18.82 2.93 -0.27
N LEU A 159 -18.16 3.66 0.63
CA LEU A 159 -16.86 3.27 1.21
C LEU A 159 -16.96 2.03 2.11
N GLU A 160 -18.14 1.74 2.70
CA GLU A 160 -18.28 0.54 3.51
C GLU A 160 -18.04 -0.74 2.70
N TYR A 161 -18.44 -0.74 1.42
CA TYR A 161 -18.23 -1.91 0.55
C TYR A 161 -16.75 -2.18 0.29
N THR A 162 -15.95 -1.14 0.13
CA THR A 162 -14.56 -1.26 -0.35
C THR A 162 -13.52 -1.14 0.74
N ALA A 163 -13.79 -0.46 1.87
CA ALA A 163 -12.81 -0.25 2.93
C ALA A 163 -12.38 -1.56 3.59
N GLY A 164 -11.24 -2.07 3.16
CA GLY A 164 -10.59 -3.29 3.63
C GLY A 164 -9.42 -3.00 4.58
N ALA A 165 -8.76 -4.06 5.03
CA ALA A 165 -7.58 -3.99 5.88
C ALA A 165 -6.44 -4.84 5.34
N GLY A 166 -5.21 -4.40 5.59
CA GLY A 166 -3.99 -5.09 5.21
C GLY A 166 -2.83 -4.13 5.06
N GLY A 167 -1.64 -4.66 4.89
CA GLY A 167 -0.43 -3.88 4.74
C GLY A 167 0.73 -4.63 4.12
N ALA A 168 1.76 -3.86 3.76
CA ALA A 168 3.01 -4.40 3.27
C ALA A 168 4.19 -3.59 3.81
N ALA A 169 5.32 -4.26 4.00
CA ALA A 169 6.59 -3.70 4.42
C ALA A 169 7.65 -3.93 3.35
N PHE A 170 8.49 -2.93 3.14
CA PHE A 170 9.63 -2.97 2.23
C PHE A 170 10.89 -2.52 2.95
N ILE A 171 11.98 -3.25 2.76
CA ILE A 171 13.29 -2.85 3.22
C ILE A 171 14.04 -2.32 2.01
N ILE A 172 14.43 -1.06 2.07
CA ILE A 172 15.30 -0.41 1.10
C ILE A 172 16.74 -0.59 1.53
N GLY A 173 17.60 -0.95 0.59
CA GLY A 173 19.02 -1.18 0.82
C GLY A 173 19.85 -0.95 -0.44
N PRO A 174 21.14 -1.33 -0.42
CA PRO A 174 22.04 -1.22 -1.56
C PRO A 174 21.54 -2.01 -2.77
N ALA A 175 21.75 -1.47 -3.98
CA ALA A 175 21.30 -2.10 -5.22
C ALA A 175 21.87 -3.52 -5.43
N GLU A 176 23.13 -3.74 -5.01
CA GLU A 176 23.81 -5.02 -5.13
C GLU A 176 23.22 -6.15 -4.27
N GLU A 177 22.44 -5.81 -3.24
CA GLU A 177 21.72 -6.76 -2.38
C GLU A 177 20.22 -6.84 -2.72
N SER A 178 19.75 -6.08 -3.69
CA SER A 178 18.31 -5.88 -3.95
C SER A 178 17.70 -7.01 -4.77
N LEU A 179 16.44 -7.33 -4.43
CA LEU A 179 15.55 -8.20 -5.19
C LEU A 179 14.96 -7.46 -6.41
N ALA A 180 14.82 -6.13 -6.28
CA ALA A 180 14.41 -5.23 -7.35
C ALA A 180 15.12 -3.89 -7.17
N ILE A 181 15.82 -3.42 -8.22
CA ILE A 181 16.61 -2.18 -8.21
C ILE A 181 15.70 -1.03 -8.65
N LEU A 182 15.81 0.12 -7.97
CA LEU A 182 15.13 1.34 -8.36
C LEU A 182 15.84 2.03 -9.53
N GLU A 183 15.14 2.21 -10.64
CA GLU A 183 15.61 3.05 -11.76
C GLU A 183 15.39 4.54 -11.50
N GLY A 184 14.29 4.87 -10.84
CA GLY A 184 13.92 6.21 -10.45
C GLY A 184 12.51 6.25 -9.87
N SER A 185 12.19 7.36 -9.23
CA SER A 185 10.86 7.63 -8.71
C SER A 185 10.44 9.07 -8.97
N LEU A 186 9.16 9.36 -8.82
CA LEU A 186 8.58 10.69 -8.98
C LEU A 186 7.42 10.86 -8.01
N SER A 187 7.31 12.03 -7.41
CA SER A 187 6.16 12.41 -6.59
C SER A 187 5.46 13.61 -7.23
N TYR A 188 4.15 13.51 -7.43
CA TYR A 188 3.29 14.54 -7.99
C TYR A 188 2.19 14.89 -6.99
N VAL A 189 2.18 16.10 -6.47
CA VAL A 189 1.31 16.53 -5.36
C VAL A 189 0.65 17.85 -5.67
N THR A 190 -0.64 17.96 -5.35
CA THR A 190 -1.42 19.21 -5.33
C THR A 190 -2.27 19.27 -4.07
N ASP A 191 -2.82 20.43 -3.73
CA ASP A 191 -3.86 20.55 -2.70
C ASP A 191 -5.24 20.36 -3.36
N THR A 192 -5.82 19.16 -3.19
CA THR A 192 -7.13 18.80 -3.78
C THR A 192 -8.04 18.23 -2.68
N PRO A 193 -9.13 18.92 -2.32
CA PRO A 193 -10.03 18.50 -1.23
C PRO A 193 -11.03 17.43 -1.70
N ASP A 194 -10.56 16.26 -2.06
CA ASP A 194 -11.37 15.15 -2.60
C ASP A 194 -11.85 14.17 -1.54
N PHE A 195 -11.07 14.01 -0.45
CA PHE A 195 -11.36 13.09 0.65
C PHE A 195 -10.61 13.53 1.90
N TRP A 196 -11.26 13.53 3.05
CA TRP A 196 -10.66 13.96 4.32
C TRP A 196 -11.38 13.35 5.54
N ARG A 197 -10.72 13.34 6.68
CA ARG A 197 -11.30 13.03 7.98
C ARG A 197 -10.78 14.03 9.01
N ARG A 198 -11.67 14.83 9.57
CA ARG A 198 -11.29 15.76 10.65
C ARG A 198 -10.98 15.00 11.94
N ALA A 199 -10.17 15.62 12.82
CA ALA A 199 -9.97 15.11 14.18
C ALA A 199 -11.33 14.88 14.85
N HIS A 200 -11.44 13.78 15.62
CA HIS A 200 -12.66 13.33 16.28
C HIS A 200 -13.79 12.81 15.38
N ALA A 201 -13.68 12.94 14.05
CA ALA A 201 -14.63 12.29 13.14
C ALA A 201 -14.31 10.78 13.06
N ARG A 202 -15.36 9.96 13.25
CA ARG A 202 -15.21 8.49 13.18
C ARG A 202 -15.00 7.99 11.75
N TYR A 203 -15.62 8.66 10.79
CA TYR A 203 -15.60 8.25 9.38
C TYR A 203 -15.13 9.39 8.49
N PRO A 204 -14.47 9.07 7.36
CA PRO A 204 -14.09 10.06 6.37
C PRO A 204 -15.31 10.63 5.61
N GLU A 205 -15.09 11.78 5.00
CA GLU A 205 -15.96 12.42 4.04
C GLU A 205 -15.27 12.48 2.68
N HIS A 206 -16.03 12.51 1.59
CA HIS A 206 -15.49 12.56 0.23
C HIS A 206 -16.27 13.51 -0.66
N GLY A 207 -15.57 14.08 -1.65
CA GLY A 207 -16.13 15.02 -2.63
C GLY A 207 -16.90 14.36 -3.77
N GLY A 208 -17.42 13.14 -3.58
CA GLY A 208 -18.19 12.41 -4.58
C GLY A 208 -17.37 12.15 -5.85
N ARG A 209 -17.84 12.59 -7.01
CA ARG A 209 -17.15 12.37 -8.30
C ARG A 209 -15.76 12.99 -8.39
N PHE A 210 -15.44 14.02 -7.58
CA PHE A 210 -14.12 14.65 -7.57
C PHE A 210 -13.01 13.71 -7.06
N THR A 211 -13.34 12.64 -6.35
CA THR A 211 -12.37 11.60 -5.95
C THR A 211 -11.79 10.85 -7.17
N GLY A 212 -12.56 10.73 -8.26
CA GLY A 212 -12.10 10.16 -9.52
C GLY A 212 -11.46 11.22 -10.42
N GLU A 213 -12.21 12.26 -10.77
CA GLU A 213 -11.76 13.41 -11.57
C GLU A 213 -12.06 14.71 -10.80
N PRO A 214 -11.05 15.58 -10.56
CA PRO A 214 -9.68 15.50 -11.06
C PRO A 214 -8.68 14.74 -10.18
N ALA A 215 -9.08 14.19 -9.02
CA ALA A 215 -8.12 13.69 -8.05
C ALA A 215 -7.37 12.43 -8.54
N TYR A 216 -7.99 11.25 -8.50
CA TYR A 216 -7.31 9.97 -8.75
C TYR A 216 -6.66 9.88 -10.13
N PHE A 217 -7.44 10.09 -11.20
CA PHE A 217 -6.94 9.83 -12.55
C PHE A 217 -5.87 10.84 -12.96
N HIS A 218 -6.06 12.11 -12.66
CA HIS A 218 -5.08 13.14 -13.00
C HIS A 218 -3.72 12.85 -12.33
N HIS A 219 -3.69 12.60 -11.02
CA HIS A 219 -2.43 12.41 -10.29
C HIS A 219 -1.71 11.13 -10.70
N ILE A 220 -2.42 10.01 -10.81
CA ILE A 220 -1.81 8.73 -11.25
C ILE A 220 -1.24 8.85 -12.66
N VAL A 221 -2.02 9.42 -13.60
CA VAL A 221 -1.59 9.54 -14.99
C VAL A 221 -0.39 10.49 -15.12
N GLU A 222 -0.41 11.63 -14.41
CA GLU A 222 0.72 12.57 -14.45
C GLU A 222 1.98 11.97 -13.83
N ALA A 223 1.90 11.35 -12.66
CA ALA A 223 3.06 10.74 -12.02
C ALA A 223 3.67 9.61 -12.87
N ALA A 224 2.84 8.71 -13.39
CA ALA A 224 3.28 7.60 -14.23
C ALA A 224 3.89 8.08 -15.55
N ARG A 225 3.20 8.99 -16.26
CA ARG A 225 3.67 9.49 -17.57
C ARG A 225 4.98 10.23 -17.44
N GLN A 226 5.10 11.14 -16.48
CA GLN A 226 6.32 11.93 -16.28
C GLN A 226 7.52 11.06 -15.86
N LEU A 227 7.30 10.02 -15.03
CA LEU A 227 8.36 9.07 -14.70
C LEU A 227 8.80 8.28 -15.93
N MET A 228 7.88 7.71 -16.69
CA MET A 228 8.19 6.96 -17.92
C MET A 228 8.92 7.83 -18.93
N GLU A 229 8.45 9.06 -19.16
CA GLU A 229 9.10 10.03 -20.06
C GLU A 229 10.54 10.35 -19.63
N ALA A 230 10.76 10.59 -18.33
CA ALA A 230 12.08 10.89 -17.77
C ALA A 230 13.06 9.70 -17.89
N LEU A 231 12.55 8.47 -17.89
CA LEU A 231 13.34 7.24 -18.06
C LEU A 231 13.46 6.81 -19.53
N GLY A 232 12.81 7.51 -20.48
CA GLY A 232 12.71 7.10 -21.87
C GLY A 232 12.00 5.77 -22.07
N ALA A 233 11.07 5.43 -21.16
CA ALA A 233 10.34 4.17 -21.13
C ALA A 233 8.89 4.35 -21.63
N ARG A 234 8.33 3.26 -22.17
CA ARG A 234 6.96 3.18 -22.64
C ARG A 234 6.21 2.07 -21.89
N PRO A 235 4.88 2.04 -21.90
CA PRO A 235 4.09 1.00 -21.22
C PRO A 235 4.48 -0.43 -21.61
N GLU A 236 4.88 -0.65 -22.87
CA GLU A 236 5.31 -1.95 -23.40
C GLU A 236 6.65 -2.44 -22.81
N ASP A 237 7.45 -1.53 -22.28
CA ASP A 237 8.74 -1.85 -21.67
C ASP A 237 8.58 -2.41 -20.23
N TYR A 238 7.36 -2.41 -19.68
CA TYR A 238 7.04 -2.94 -18.36
C TYR A 238 6.34 -4.29 -18.47
N THR A 239 6.85 -5.30 -17.76
CA THR A 239 6.16 -6.59 -17.62
C THR A 239 4.93 -6.46 -16.74
N TYR A 240 5.03 -5.66 -15.69
CA TYR A 240 3.96 -5.43 -14.71
C TYR A 240 3.73 -3.96 -14.42
N ALA A 241 2.49 -3.63 -14.12
CA ALA A 241 2.14 -2.35 -13.51
C ALA A 241 1.15 -2.57 -12.34
N VAL A 242 1.26 -1.75 -11.30
CA VAL A 242 0.31 -1.72 -10.19
C VAL A 242 -0.05 -0.27 -9.88
N PHE A 243 -1.34 -0.03 -9.72
CA PHE A 243 -1.89 1.27 -9.36
C PHE A 243 -2.60 1.16 -8.02
N HIS A 244 -2.74 2.27 -7.30
CA HIS A 244 -3.66 2.33 -6.16
C HIS A 244 -5.07 1.85 -6.57
N GLN A 245 -5.72 1.04 -5.76
CA GLN A 245 -6.95 0.32 -6.11
C GLN A 245 -8.10 0.63 -5.12
N PRO A 246 -8.80 1.77 -5.28
CA PRO A 246 -9.97 2.06 -4.45
C PRO A 246 -11.17 1.16 -4.79
N ASN A 247 -11.21 0.64 -6.01
CA ASN A 247 -12.13 -0.35 -6.56
C ASN A 247 -11.51 -0.98 -7.82
N VAL A 248 -12.18 -1.98 -8.41
CA VAL A 248 -11.66 -2.68 -9.62
C VAL A 248 -11.55 -1.77 -10.85
N LYS A 249 -12.51 -0.86 -11.04
CA LYS A 249 -12.64 -0.06 -12.28
C LYS A 249 -11.55 1.02 -12.40
N PHE A 250 -11.13 1.62 -11.29
CA PHE A 250 -10.21 2.76 -11.29
C PHE A 250 -8.81 2.38 -11.82
N PRO A 251 -8.13 1.36 -11.28
CA PRO A 251 -6.82 0.96 -11.81
C PRO A 251 -6.90 0.44 -13.26
N GLN A 252 -7.98 -0.24 -13.64
CA GLN A 252 -8.18 -0.65 -15.04
C GLN A 252 -8.33 0.54 -15.99
N LYS A 253 -9.07 1.59 -15.59
CA LYS A 253 -9.20 2.82 -16.38
C LYS A 253 -7.87 3.57 -16.44
N ALA A 254 -7.15 3.70 -15.33
CA ALA A 254 -5.83 4.34 -15.30
C ALA A 254 -4.82 3.61 -16.20
N ALA A 255 -4.77 2.29 -16.13
CA ALA A 255 -3.95 1.46 -17.02
C ALA A 255 -4.25 1.75 -18.51
N LYS A 256 -5.53 1.74 -18.89
CA LYS A 256 -5.97 2.03 -20.25
C LYS A 256 -5.58 3.46 -20.70
N MET A 257 -5.73 4.46 -19.83
CA MET A 257 -5.35 5.85 -20.13
C MET A 257 -3.84 6.01 -20.37
N LEU A 258 -3.02 5.17 -19.73
CA LEU A 258 -1.57 5.15 -19.87
C LEU A 258 -1.06 4.24 -21.00
N GLY A 259 -1.93 3.43 -21.62
CA GLY A 259 -1.57 2.50 -22.68
C GLY A 259 -1.17 1.09 -22.22
N PHE A 260 -1.31 0.77 -20.93
CA PHE A 260 -1.08 -0.58 -20.40
C PHE A 260 -2.20 -1.54 -20.79
N GLN A 261 -1.83 -2.81 -21.00
CA GLN A 261 -2.76 -3.91 -21.18
C GLN A 261 -3.24 -4.42 -19.80
N LEU A 262 -4.43 -5.03 -19.75
CA LEU A 262 -4.99 -5.54 -18.48
C LEU A 262 -4.17 -6.69 -17.90
N GLU A 263 -3.48 -7.45 -18.74
CA GLU A 263 -2.59 -8.53 -18.34
C GLU A 263 -1.44 -8.02 -17.47
N GLN A 264 -0.90 -6.83 -17.76
CA GLN A 264 0.21 -6.22 -17.02
C GLN A 264 -0.18 -5.82 -15.59
N ILE A 265 -1.46 -5.56 -15.34
CA ILE A 265 -1.95 -5.17 -14.00
C ILE A 265 -2.62 -6.32 -13.23
N ARG A 266 -2.90 -7.45 -13.87
CA ARG A 266 -3.73 -8.53 -13.31
C ARG A 266 -3.18 -9.11 -12.01
N THR A 267 -1.87 -9.37 -11.94
CA THR A 267 -1.22 -9.96 -10.76
C THR A 267 -1.35 -9.06 -9.52
N GLY A 268 -1.20 -7.74 -9.69
CA GLY A 268 -1.30 -6.75 -8.62
C GLY A 268 -2.72 -6.28 -8.31
N LEU A 269 -3.74 -6.65 -9.12
CA LEU A 269 -5.12 -6.20 -8.96
C LEU A 269 -5.87 -7.10 -7.96
N LEU A 270 -5.83 -6.75 -6.68
CA LEU A 270 -6.32 -7.58 -5.56
C LEU A 270 -7.61 -7.05 -4.92
N VAL A 271 -8.03 -5.84 -5.24
CA VAL A 271 -9.12 -5.13 -4.55
C VAL A 271 -10.45 -5.88 -4.56
N ASP A 272 -10.72 -6.72 -5.56
CA ASP A 272 -11.93 -7.55 -5.62
C ASP A 272 -11.98 -8.62 -4.52
N GLU A 273 -10.81 -9.03 -4.00
CA GLU A 273 -10.65 -10.12 -3.02
C GLU A 273 -10.41 -9.62 -1.60
N ILE A 274 -9.82 -8.42 -1.44
CA ILE A 274 -9.42 -7.92 -0.13
C ILE A 274 -9.96 -6.52 0.19
N GLY A 275 -10.60 -5.86 -0.77
CA GLY A 275 -11.01 -4.48 -0.67
C GLY A 275 -9.85 -3.50 -0.82
N ASN A 276 -10.13 -2.20 -0.69
CA ASN A 276 -9.14 -1.14 -0.64
C ASN A 276 -8.44 -1.15 0.72
N THR A 277 -7.16 -1.44 0.75
CA THR A 277 -6.33 -1.43 1.96
C THR A 277 -5.57 -0.10 2.14
N TYR A 278 -6.05 0.96 1.50
CA TYR A 278 -5.57 2.36 1.61
C TYR A 278 -4.05 2.47 1.46
N ALA A 279 -3.30 2.85 2.51
CA ALA A 279 -1.84 2.98 2.44
C ALA A 279 -1.12 1.67 2.05
N GLY A 280 -1.74 0.51 2.29
CA GLY A 280 -1.25 -0.79 1.84
C GLY A 280 -1.63 -1.15 0.41
N SER A 281 -2.57 -0.46 -0.24
CA SER A 281 -3.23 -0.91 -1.47
C SER A 281 -2.27 -1.14 -2.65
N CYS A 282 -1.50 -0.13 -3.06
CA CYS A 282 -0.49 -0.28 -4.09
C CYS A 282 0.63 -1.23 -3.64
N LEU A 283 1.05 -1.15 -2.39
CA LEU A 283 2.17 -1.90 -1.82
C LEU A 283 1.89 -3.40 -1.73
N ILE A 284 0.68 -3.83 -1.32
CA ILE A 284 0.28 -5.26 -1.34
C ILE A 284 0.22 -5.77 -2.79
N GLY A 285 -0.26 -4.95 -3.72
CA GLY A 285 -0.23 -5.30 -5.13
C GLY A 285 1.20 -5.49 -5.65
N LEU A 286 2.14 -4.64 -5.22
CA LEU A 286 3.56 -4.78 -5.56
C LEU A 286 4.17 -6.06 -4.94
N THR A 287 3.82 -6.44 -3.71
CA THR A 287 4.30 -7.70 -3.13
C THR A 287 3.79 -8.92 -3.91
N ALA A 288 2.53 -8.89 -4.38
CA ALA A 288 1.99 -9.98 -5.21
C ALA A 288 2.72 -10.09 -6.56
N ILE A 289 3.12 -8.97 -7.16
CA ILE A 289 3.94 -8.96 -8.37
C ILE A 289 5.32 -9.55 -8.09
N LEU A 290 6.00 -9.12 -7.03
CA LEU A 290 7.32 -9.63 -6.66
C LEU A 290 7.30 -11.14 -6.33
N ASP A 291 6.17 -11.66 -5.84
CA ASP A 291 5.98 -13.11 -5.61
C ASP A 291 5.98 -13.94 -6.92
N GLU A 292 5.74 -13.33 -8.09
CA GLU A 292 5.65 -14.00 -9.40
C GLU A 292 6.75 -13.57 -10.38
N ALA A 293 7.27 -12.34 -10.24
CA ALA A 293 8.20 -11.71 -11.18
C ALA A 293 9.50 -12.52 -11.38
N GLN A 294 10.05 -12.41 -12.59
CA GLN A 294 11.30 -13.06 -12.99
C GLN A 294 12.43 -12.02 -13.09
N PRO A 295 13.70 -12.43 -12.98
CA PRO A 295 14.83 -11.56 -13.24
C PRO A 295 14.71 -10.85 -14.60
N GLY A 296 14.96 -9.54 -14.61
CA GLY A 296 14.81 -8.68 -15.77
C GLY A 296 13.42 -8.08 -15.96
N ASP A 297 12.39 -8.57 -15.26
CA ASP A 297 11.06 -7.96 -15.32
C ASP A 297 11.10 -6.52 -14.79
N ARG A 298 10.46 -5.63 -15.54
CA ARG A 298 10.33 -4.22 -15.19
C ARG A 298 8.94 -3.95 -14.63
N ILE A 299 8.85 -3.27 -13.48
CA ILE A 299 7.62 -3.02 -12.74
C ILE A 299 7.40 -1.52 -12.58
N LEU A 300 6.22 -1.03 -12.96
CA LEU A 300 5.75 0.30 -12.62
C LEU A 300 4.78 0.23 -11.43
N ALA A 301 5.11 0.87 -10.31
CA ALA A 301 4.22 0.99 -9.16
C ALA A 301 3.79 2.44 -8.99
N VAL A 302 2.47 2.70 -8.94
CA VAL A 302 1.92 4.06 -8.83
C VAL A 302 0.87 4.10 -7.74
N SER A 303 1.17 4.80 -6.66
CA SER A 303 0.23 5.05 -5.57
C SER A 303 -0.65 6.26 -5.86
N PHE A 304 -1.65 6.43 -5.02
CA PHE A 304 -2.45 7.64 -4.93
C PHE A 304 -2.92 7.80 -3.49
N GLY A 305 -2.90 9.02 -2.99
CA GLY A 305 -3.51 9.44 -1.74
C GLY A 305 -4.30 10.71 -1.96
N SER A 306 -5.48 10.74 -1.35
CA SER A 306 -6.34 11.91 -1.37
C SER A 306 -5.68 13.09 -0.66
N GLY A 307 -6.01 14.29 -1.12
CA GLY A 307 -5.43 15.50 -0.59
C GLY A 307 -4.79 16.45 -1.61
N ALA A 308 -4.15 16.06 -2.72
CA ALA A 308 -3.97 14.75 -3.32
C ALA A 308 -2.52 14.58 -3.81
N GLY A 309 -2.10 13.34 -4.03
CA GLY A 309 -0.78 13.06 -4.58
C GLY A 309 -0.61 11.62 -5.05
N SER A 310 0.39 11.41 -5.92
CA SER A 310 0.82 10.09 -6.39
C SER A 310 2.33 9.98 -6.36
N ASP A 311 2.84 8.83 -5.91
CA ASP A 311 4.22 8.42 -6.16
C ASP A 311 4.25 7.38 -7.27
N ALA A 312 5.24 7.50 -8.15
CA ALA A 312 5.54 6.50 -9.16
C ALA A 312 6.96 5.97 -8.97
N PHE A 313 7.14 4.66 -9.08
CA PHE A 313 8.43 3.96 -8.97
C PHE A 313 8.62 3.05 -10.17
N SER A 314 9.80 3.09 -10.79
CA SER A 314 10.23 2.12 -11.79
C SER A 314 11.29 1.21 -11.17
N LEU A 315 11.04 -0.11 -11.24
CA LEU A 315 11.86 -1.14 -10.61
C LEU A 315 12.25 -2.20 -11.63
N VAL A 316 13.47 -2.74 -11.54
CA VAL A 316 13.94 -3.89 -12.33
C VAL A 316 14.29 -5.02 -11.39
N VAL A 317 13.66 -6.18 -11.60
CA VAL A 317 13.85 -7.38 -10.78
C VAL A 317 15.21 -8.02 -11.05
N THR A 318 15.90 -8.49 -10.02
CA THR A 318 17.21 -9.12 -10.07
C THR A 318 17.14 -10.64 -9.88
N GLU A 319 18.25 -11.34 -10.16
CA GLU A 319 18.40 -12.79 -9.90
C GLU A 319 18.16 -13.16 -8.42
N ALA A 320 18.47 -12.25 -7.49
CA ALA A 320 18.30 -12.48 -6.04
C ALA A 320 16.86 -12.81 -5.63
N ILE A 321 15.86 -12.46 -6.45
CA ILE A 321 14.45 -12.76 -6.20
C ILE A 321 14.21 -14.28 -6.14
N LEU A 322 14.87 -15.07 -6.98
CA LEU A 322 14.69 -16.52 -7.07
C LEU A 322 15.08 -17.25 -5.79
N GLU A 323 16.08 -16.73 -5.08
CA GLU A 323 16.58 -17.33 -3.84
C GLU A 323 15.80 -16.89 -2.59
N ARG A 324 15.15 -15.72 -2.63
CA ARG A 324 14.66 -15.06 -1.42
C ARG A 324 13.13 -14.97 -1.32
N ARG A 325 12.40 -14.99 -2.47
CA ARG A 325 10.94 -14.78 -2.45
C ARG A 325 10.19 -15.79 -1.56
N ASP A 326 10.66 -17.03 -1.49
CA ASP A 326 10.00 -18.11 -0.75
C ASP A 326 10.48 -18.26 0.71
N ARG A 327 11.27 -17.31 1.21
CA ARG A 327 11.70 -17.28 2.63
C ARG A 327 10.60 -16.83 3.61
N ALA A 328 9.47 -16.37 3.09
CA ALA A 328 8.29 -15.97 3.86
C ALA A 328 7.02 -16.28 3.06
N PRO A 329 5.83 -16.33 3.69
CA PRO A 329 4.58 -16.56 2.98
C PRO A 329 4.37 -15.55 1.86
N ARG A 330 3.83 -16.02 0.73
CA ARG A 330 3.45 -15.17 -0.39
C ARG A 330 2.18 -14.38 -0.08
N THR A 331 1.95 -13.29 -0.78
CA THR A 331 0.74 -12.47 -0.67
C THR A 331 -0.53 -13.30 -0.86
N ARG A 332 -0.51 -14.21 -1.84
CA ARG A 332 -1.62 -15.11 -2.14
C ARG A 332 -1.91 -16.12 -1.03
N ASP A 333 -0.92 -16.53 -0.21
CA ASP A 333 -1.12 -17.41 0.94
C ASP A 333 -1.99 -16.71 2.00
N TYR A 334 -1.74 -15.40 2.27
CA TYR A 334 -2.59 -14.60 3.15
C TYR A 334 -4.00 -14.41 2.62
N ILE A 335 -4.17 -14.27 1.30
CA ILE A 335 -5.48 -14.14 0.67
C ILE A 335 -6.24 -15.48 0.74
N ALA A 336 -5.56 -16.60 0.50
CA ALA A 336 -6.16 -17.93 0.45
C ALA A 336 -6.68 -18.44 1.81
N ARG A 337 -6.07 -18.03 2.95
CA ARG A 337 -6.51 -18.44 4.30
C ARG A 337 -7.80 -17.77 4.77
N ARG A 338 -8.65 -17.36 3.85
CA ARG A 338 -9.88 -16.59 4.09
C ARG A 338 -10.92 -17.36 4.91
N VAL A 339 -11.58 -16.65 5.83
CA VAL A 339 -12.72 -17.11 6.62
C VAL A 339 -13.86 -16.11 6.42
N VAL A 340 -14.96 -16.56 5.81
CA VAL A 340 -16.12 -15.70 5.56
C VAL A 340 -16.84 -15.40 6.86
N ILE A 341 -17.22 -14.15 7.07
CA ILE A 341 -18.03 -13.67 8.19
C ILE A 341 -19.29 -12.95 7.66
N ASP A 342 -20.32 -12.93 8.48
CA ASP A 342 -21.54 -12.17 8.22
C ASP A 342 -21.41 -10.69 8.63
N TYR A 343 -22.43 -9.89 8.27
CA TYR A 343 -22.44 -8.48 8.61
C TYR A 343 -22.49 -8.23 10.12
N ALA A 344 -23.18 -9.05 10.92
CA ALA A 344 -23.28 -8.88 12.36
C ALA A 344 -21.92 -9.08 13.05
N THR A 345 -21.18 -10.11 12.65
CA THR A 345 -19.80 -10.36 13.12
C THR A 345 -18.87 -9.21 12.73
N TYR A 346 -18.95 -8.74 11.48
CA TYR A 346 -18.19 -7.57 11.03
C TYR A 346 -18.52 -6.32 11.86
N ALA A 347 -19.81 -6.03 12.08
CA ALA A 347 -20.24 -4.85 12.83
C ALA A 347 -19.71 -4.88 14.27
N ARG A 348 -19.70 -6.06 14.90
CA ARG A 348 -19.12 -6.27 16.23
C ARG A 348 -17.59 -6.08 16.22
N TYR A 349 -16.85 -6.71 15.31
CA TYR A 349 -15.39 -6.60 15.23
C TYR A 349 -14.94 -5.16 14.97
N ARG A 350 -15.72 -4.41 14.18
CA ARG A 350 -15.42 -3.01 13.87
C ARG A 350 -16.07 -2.01 14.82
N ARG A 351 -16.61 -2.47 15.95
CA ARG A 351 -17.28 -1.65 16.99
C ARG A 351 -18.36 -0.72 16.42
N LYS A 352 -19.06 -1.16 15.38
CA LYS A 352 -20.23 -0.46 14.81
C LYS A 352 -21.46 -0.71 15.68
N ILE A 353 -21.50 -1.86 16.36
CA ILE A 353 -22.46 -2.24 17.40
C ILE A 353 -21.65 -2.41 18.68
N VAL A 354 -21.99 -1.69 19.72
CA VAL A 354 -21.35 -1.71 21.05
C VAL A 354 -22.38 -2.16 22.07
N MET A 355 -22.01 -3.05 22.98
CA MET A 355 -22.85 -3.42 24.12
C MET A 355 -22.82 -2.30 25.18
N ASP A 356 -23.93 -2.07 25.84
CA ASP A 356 -24.12 -0.99 26.83
C ASP A 356 -23.34 -1.22 28.16
N THR A 357 -22.57 -2.28 28.24
CA THR A 357 -21.79 -2.67 29.46
C THR A 357 -20.41 -2.00 29.55
N GLU A 358 -20.06 -1.12 28.61
CA GLU A 358 -18.78 -0.37 28.59
C GLU A 358 -19.02 1.15 28.79
N ALA A 359 -20.00 1.53 29.64
CA ALA A 359 -20.19 2.91 30.04
C ALA A 359 -19.29 3.27 31.24
#